data_9ca04d8f88ac4d744f8afde868eb5f57
#
_entry.id   9ca04d8f88ac4d744f8afde868eb5f57
#
_cell.length_a   1.000
_cell.length_b   1.000
_cell.length_c   1.000
_cell.angle_alpha   90.00
_cell.angle_beta   90.00
_cell.angle_gamma   90.00
#
_symmetry.space_group_name_H-M   'P 1'
#
loop_
_entity.id
_entity.type
_entity.pdbx_description
1 polymer ?
#
loop_
_entity_poly.entity_id
_entity_poly.type
_entity_poly.pdbx_seq_one_letter_code
_entity_poly.pdbx_strand_id
1 'polypeptide(L)'
;MSKLDGILKQIQSVLEQTFELPVWYGRTFTKGKDKWNYFVFNKKEFDRSGKSKLDYNYYYQVHIIMENYIPEGFEQKVIKAIQDNTRLKLTDQSMQFNYITKNNTDMVVEMLTLEFTRAFKGCDLDG
;
A
#
# COMPACT_ATOMS: atom_id res chain seq x y z
N MET A 1 1.00 -2.34 -20.85
CA MET A 1 0.55 -2.33 -19.47
C MET A 1 0.94 -3.63 -18.79
N SER A 2 1.68 -3.53 -17.70
CA SER A 2 2.12 -4.73 -17.00
C SER A 2 0.96 -5.32 -16.20
N LYS A 3 0.90 -6.64 -16.19
CA LYS A 3 -0.07 -7.34 -15.36
C LYS A 3 0.59 -7.70 -14.04
N LEU A 4 -0.06 -7.31 -12.96
CA LEU A 4 0.35 -7.73 -11.64
C LEU A 4 -0.20 -9.12 -11.35
N ASP A 5 0.50 -9.88 -10.54
CA ASP A 5 0.05 -11.20 -10.13
C ASP A 5 0.21 -11.37 -8.63
N GLY A 6 -0.25 -12.51 -8.12
CA GLY A 6 -0.09 -12.86 -6.72
C GLY A 6 -0.61 -11.79 -5.79
N ILE A 7 0.17 -11.52 -4.74
CA ILE A 7 -0.23 -10.57 -3.70
C ILE A 7 -0.39 -9.15 -4.23
N LEU A 8 0.41 -8.75 -5.21
CA LEU A 8 0.29 -7.42 -5.79
C LEU A 8 -1.05 -7.24 -6.48
N LYS A 9 -1.51 -8.26 -7.19
CA LYS A 9 -2.83 -8.23 -7.83
C LYS A 9 -3.93 -8.17 -6.78
N GLN A 10 -3.77 -8.88 -5.67
CA GLN A 10 -4.75 -8.85 -4.59
C GLN A 10 -4.85 -7.46 -3.96
N ILE A 11 -3.71 -6.82 -3.70
CA ILE A 11 -3.71 -5.45 -3.15
C ILE A 11 -4.42 -4.51 -4.10
N GLN A 12 -4.07 -4.55 -5.38
CA GLN A 12 -4.68 -3.70 -6.38
C GLN A 12 -6.20 -3.87 -6.42
N SER A 13 -6.64 -5.12 -6.49
CA SER A 13 -8.07 -5.42 -6.60
C SER A 13 -8.85 -4.97 -5.38
N VAL A 14 -8.31 -5.21 -4.18
CA VAL A 14 -8.98 -4.82 -2.94
C VAL A 14 -9.15 -3.31 -2.88
N LEU A 15 -8.09 -2.56 -3.18
CA LEU A 15 -8.15 -1.10 -3.11
C LEU A 15 -9.08 -0.52 -4.15
N GLU A 16 -9.03 -1.02 -5.39
CA GLU A 16 -9.87 -0.51 -6.47
C GLU A 16 -11.36 -0.80 -6.21
N GLN A 17 -11.66 -1.99 -5.75
CA GLN A 17 -13.06 -2.39 -5.57
C GLN A 17 -13.68 -1.79 -4.31
N THR A 18 -12.89 -1.56 -3.29
CA THR A 18 -13.41 -1.08 -2.01
C THR A 18 -13.56 0.44 -1.97
N PHE A 19 -12.63 1.18 -2.56
CA PHE A 19 -12.55 2.63 -2.34
C PHE A 19 -12.82 3.48 -3.58
N GLU A 20 -12.91 2.89 -4.74
CA GLU A 20 -13.20 3.60 -5.99
C GLU A 20 -12.27 4.77 -6.27
N LEU A 21 -11.02 4.66 -5.83
CA LEU A 21 -9.98 5.64 -6.09
C LEU A 21 -8.94 5.04 -7.03
N PRO A 22 -8.22 5.88 -7.78
CA PRO A 22 -7.13 5.36 -8.62
C PRO A 22 -6.09 4.65 -7.76
N VAL A 23 -5.54 3.56 -8.29
CA VAL A 23 -4.54 2.76 -7.61
C VAL A 23 -3.37 2.57 -8.58
N TRP A 24 -2.17 2.95 -8.13
CA TRP A 24 -0.97 2.89 -8.96
C TRP A 24 0.06 1.98 -8.29
N TYR A 25 0.81 1.26 -9.10
CA TYR A 25 1.90 0.44 -8.59
C TYR A 25 3.23 1.13 -8.84
N GLY A 26 4.00 1.31 -7.77
CA GLY A 26 5.34 1.87 -7.83
C GLY A 26 5.37 3.39 -7.86
N ARG A 27 4.59 3.99 -8.70
CA ARG A 27 4.51 5.44 -8.80
C ARG A 27 3.17 5.86 -9.39
N THR A 28 2.83 7.12 -9.18
CA THR A 28 1.63 7.69 -9.76
C THR A 28 1.87 8.23 -11.16
N PHE A 29 0.79 8.27 -11.95
CA PHE A 29 0.80 8.90 -13.27
C PHE A 29 -0.12 10.11 -13.31
N THR A 30 -0.55 10.60 -12.16
CA THR A 30 -1.40 11.80 -12.10
C THR A 30 -0.61 13.02 -12.55
N LYS A 31 -1.34 13.97 -13.15
CA LYS A 31 -0.77 15.26 -13.56
C LYS A 31 -1.10 16.31 -12.51
N GLY A 32 -0.40 17.46 -12.58
CA GLY A 32 -0.62 18.53 -11.61
C GLY A 32 -2.04 19.06 -11.56
N LYS A 33 -2.80 18.92 -12.64
CA LYS A 33 -4.20 19.37 -12.70
C LYS A 33 -5.16 18.37 -12.06
N ASP A 34 -4.74 17.12 -11.91
CA ASP A 34 -5.61 16.08 -11.38
C ASP A 34 -5.76 16.22 -9.88
N LYS A 35 -6.87 15.73 -9.38
CA LYS A 35 -7.03 15.63 -7.93
C LYS A 35 -6.10 14.55 -7.42
N TRP A 36 -5.42 14.85 -6.32
CA TRP A 36 -4.50 13.89 -5.72
C TRP A 36 -5.20 13.13 -4.60
N ASN A 37 -6.15 12.29 -5.01
CA ASN A 37 -6.83 11.37 -4.09
C ASN A 37 -6.65 9.98 -4.69
N TYR A 38 -5.61 9.27 -4.25
CA TYR A 38 -5.28 7.98 -4.84
C TYR A 38 -4.41 7.15 -3.92
N PHE A 39 -4.22 5.89 -4.31
CA PHE A 39 -3.31 4.98 -3.63
C PHE A 39 -2.11 4.69 -4.52
N VAL A 40 -0.95 4.52 -3.89
CA VAL A 40 0.22 3.95 -4.53
C VAL A 40 0.67 2.80 -3.65
N PHE A 41 1.00 1.67 -4.23
CA PHE A 41 1.53 0.56 -3.44
C PHE A 41 2.78 0.02 -4.11
N ASN A 42 3.63 -0.61 -3.29
CA ASN A 42 4.91 -1.11 -3.78
C ASN A 42 5.47 -2.17 -2.84
N LYS A 43 6.45 -2.89 -3.35
CA LYS A 43 7.27 -3.77 -2.52
C LYS A 43 8.29 -2.91 -1.79
N LYS A 44 8.52 -3.20 -0.53
CA LYS A 44 9.52 -2.49 0.25
C LYS A 44 10.82 -3.28 0.33
N GLU A 45 10.73 -4.49 0.88
CA GLU A 45 11.90 -5.32 1.12
C GLU A 45 11.46 -6.73 1.45
N PHE A 46 12.41 -7.64 1.53
CA PHE A 46 12.16 -8.94 2.13
C PHE A 46 13.37 -9.32 2.97
N ASP A 47 13.14 -10.16 3.96
CA ASP A 47 14.21 -10.72 4.78
C ASP A 47 13.93 -12.19 5.04
N ARG A 48 14.92 -12.86 5.57
CA ARG A 48 14.77 -14.27 5.95
C ARG A 48 14.31 -14.31 7.39
N SER A 49 13.30 -15.15 7.65
CA SER A 49 12.76 -15.24 9.00
C SER A 49 13.04 -16.58 9.60
N GLY A 50 13.15 -16.58 10.92
CA GLY A 50 13.24 -17.79 11.70
C GLY A 50 14.50 -18.58 11.44
N LYS A 51 14.44 -19.85 11.77
CA LYS A 51 15.57 -20.77 11.67
C LYS A 51 15.63 -21.49 10.34
N SER A 52 14.55 -21.44 9.58
CA SER A 52 14.48 -22.10 8.28
C SER A 52 15.12 -21.24 7.21
N LYS A 53 15.94 -21.87 6.35
CA LYS A 53 16.54 -21.17 5.23
C LYS A 53 15.55 -20.88 4.11
N LEU A 54 14.36 -21.50 4.17
CA LEU A 54 13.34 -21.36 3.14
C LEU A 54 12.24 -20.39 3.50
N ASP A 55 12.27 -19.84 4.70
CA ASP A 55 11.24 -18.92 5.15
C ASP A 55 11.67 -17.48 4.93
N TYR A 56 10.79 -16.68 4.36
CA TYR A 56 11.04 -15.28 4.07
C TYR A 56 9.88 -14.43 4.56
N ASN A 57 10.18 -13.21 4.99
CA ASN A 57 9.18 -12.20 5.26
C ASN A 57 9.24 -11.16 4.15
N TYR A 58 8.11 -10.86 3.56
CA TYR A 58 8.00 -9.82 2.54
C TYR A 58 7.25 -8.64 3.12
N TYR A 59 7.69 -7.45 2.75
CA TYR A 59 7.10 -6.20 3.22
C TYR A 59 6.61 -5.39 2.05
N TYR A 60 5.41 -4.85 2.21
CA TYR A 60 4.74 -4.07 1.18
C TYR A 60 4.28 -2.76 1.78
N GLN A 61 4.24 -1.72 0.97
CA GLN A 61 3.75 -0.42 1.41
C GLN A 61 2.52 -0.04 0.62
N VAL A 62 1.55 0.55 1.31
CA VAL A 62 0.39 1.17 0.69
C VAL A 62 0.39 2.62 1.12
N HIS A 63 0.50 3.50 0.15
CA HIS A 63 0.53 4.94 0.38
C HIS A 63 -0.85 5.51 0.08
N ILE A 64 -1.40 6.23 1.04
CA ILE A 64 -2.67 6.94 0.88
C ILE A 64 -2.31 8.39 0.65
N ILE A 65 -2.72 8.95 -0.48
CA ILE A 65 -2.43 10.33 -0.84
C ILE A 65 -3.74 11.06 -1.04
N MET A 66 -3.97 12.14 -0.27
CA MET A 66 -5.21 12.89 -0.37
C MET A 66 -4.98 14.40 -0.23
N GLU A 67 -5.68 15.16 -1.07
CA GLU A 67 -5.67 16.61 -0.96
C GLU A 67 -6.36 17.02 0.33
N ASN A 68 -5.81 18.04 0.99
CA ASN A 68 -6.22 18.57 2.28
C ASN A 68 -5.86 17.62 3.41
N TYR A 69 -6.60 16.56 3.60
CA TYR A 69 -6.31 15.61 4.67
C TYR A 69 -6.98 14.27 4.38
N ILE A 70 -6.46 13.25 5.04
CA ILE A 70 -7.06 11.91 5.01
C ILE A 70 -8.16 11.91 6.07
N PRO A 71 -9.41 11.59 5.71
CA PRO A 71 -10.49 11.59 6.69
C PRO A 71 -10.21 10.68 7.87
N GLU A 72 -10.63 11.09 9.05
CA GLU A 72 -10.43 10.30 10.26
C GLU A 72 -11.06 8.92 10.10
N GLY A 73 -10.28 7.89 10.41
CA GLY A 73 -10.73 6.51 10.30
C GLY A 73 -10.58 5.89 8.93
N PHE A 74 -10.19 6.69 7.92
CA PHE A 74 -10.03 6.15 6.57
C PHE A 74 -8.91 5.10 6.52
N GLU A 75 -7.78 5.38 7.18
CA GLU A 75 -6.66 4.44 7.22
C GLU A 75 -7.05 3.11 7.86
N GLN A 76 -7.92 3.15 8.84
CA GLN A 76 -8.39 1.93 9.50
C GLN A 76 -9.24 1.09 8.54
N LYS A 77 -10.02 1.74 7.69
CA LYS A 77 -10.80 1.04 6.67
C LYS A 77 -9.89 0.38 5.64
N VAL A 78 -8.81 1.06 5.27
CA VAL A 78 -7.83 0.50 4.33
C VAL A 78 -7.14 -0.70 4.94
N ILE A 79 -6.70 -0.58 6.19
CA ILE A 79 -6.05 -1.69 6.90
C ILE A 79 -6.98 -2.90 6.95
N LYS A 80 -8.23 -2.67 7.35
CA LYS A 80 -9.20 -3.75 7.47
C LYS A 80 -9.45 -4.43 6.11
N ALA A 81 -9.61 -3.63 5.05
CA ALA A 81 -9.85 -4.18 3.72
C ALA A 81 -8.70 -5.07 3.27
N ILE A 82 -7.47 -4.62 3.48
CA ILE A 82 -6.28 -5.39 3.11
C ILE A 82 -6.19 -6.67 3.94
N GLN A 83 -6.33 -6.57 5.25
CA GLN A 83 -6.18 -7.73 6.13
C GLN A 83 -7.28 -8.76 5.96
N ASP A 84 -8.51 -8.32 5.70
CA ASP A 84 -9.64 -9.23 5.55
C ASP A 84 -9.62 -9.97 4.21
N ASN A 85 -8.98 -9.41 3.19
CA ASN A 85 -9.02 -9.94 1.83
C ASN A 85 -7.67 -10.46 1.32
N THR A 86 -6.65 -10.40 2.13
CA THR A 86 -5.32 -10.92 1.78
C THR A 86 -4.73 -11.58 3.01
N ARG A 87 -3.54 -12.15 2.85
CA ARG A 87 -2.79 -12.71 3.98
C ARG A 87 -1.84 -11.71 4.63
N LEU A 88 -1.94 -10.46 4.20
CA LEU A 88 -1.09 -9.41 4.73
C LEU A 88 -1.57 -8.95 6.10
N LYS A 89 -0.63 -8.55 6.94
CA LYS A 89 -0.91 -7.98 8.25
C LYS A 89 -0.10 -6.71 8.41
N LEU A 90 -0.69 -5.72 9.07
CA LEU A 90 0.00 -4.48 9.37
C LEU A 90 1.19 -4.77 10.28
N THR A 91 2.33 -4.14 10.01
CA THR A 91 3.51 -4.31 10.85
C THR A 91 3.37 -3.50 12.14
N ASP A 92 4.30 -3.76 13.08
CA ASP A 92 4.32 -3.03 14.36
C ASP A 92 5.04 -1.68 14.26
N GLN A 93 5.47 -1.30 13.05
CA GLN A 93 6.17 -0.04 12.87
C GLN A 93 5.21 1.13 13.00
N SER A 94 5.74 2.27 13.44
CA SER A 94 4.95 3.50 13.46
C SER A 94 4.65 3.94 12.04
N MET A 95 3.42 4.39 11.83
CA MET A 95 2.97 4.90 10.53
C MET A 95 2.92 6.42 10.64
N GLN A 96 3.68 7.10 9.78
CA GLN A 96 3.81 8.55 9.86
C GLN A 96 3.07 9.24 8.74
N PHE A 97 2.47 10.38 9.09
CA PHE A 97 1.86 11.26 8.11
C PHE A 97 2.91 12.22 7.59
N ASN A 98 2.89 12.45 6.30
CA ASN A 98 3.77 13.41 5.64
C ASN A 98 2.92 14.39 4.85
N TYR A 99 3.47 15.58 4.63
CA TYR A 99 2.74 16.66 3.98
C TYR A 99 3.59 17.27 2.88
N ILE A 100 2.96 17.48 1.72
CA ILE A 100 3.60 18.17 0.62
C ILE A 100 2.63 19.20 0.07
N THR A 101 3.15 20.16 -0.67
CA THR A 101 2.33 21.14 -1.37
C THR A 101 2.23 20.73 -2.82
N LYS A 102 1.01 20.69 -3.35
CA LYS A 102 0.79 20.36 -4.75
C LYS A 102 1.40 21.46 -5.62
N ASN A 103 2.11 21.06 -6.67
CA ASN A 103 2.85 21.97 -7.53
C ASN A 103 2.00 23.14 -8.02
N ASN A 104 2.56 24.35 -7.90
CA ASN A 104 1.92 25.59 -8.38
C ASN A 104 0.61 25.92 -7.69
N THR A 105 0.41 25.45 -6.49
CA THR A 105 -0.78 25.73 -5.69
C THR A 105 -0.40 25.86 -4.22
N ASP A 106 -1.34 26.32 -3.40
CA ASP A 106 -1.21 26.33 -1.96
C ASP A 106 -1.86 25.09 -1.33
N MET A 107 -2.29 24.14 -2.17
CA MET A 107 -2.99 22.97 -1.71
C MET A 107 -2.05 22.01 -0.99
N VAL A 108 -2.39 21.70 0.25
CA VAL A 108 -1.66 20.71 1.04
C VAL A 108 -2.15 19.32 0.68
N VAL A 109 -1.22 18.38 0.56
CA VAL A 109 -1.52 16.98 0.31
C VAL A 109 -1.00 16.20 1.51
N GLU A 110 -1.89 15.44 2.13
CA GLU A 110 -1.52 14.57 3.25
C GLU A 110 -1.24 13.17 2.72
N MET A 111 -0.15 12.59 3.19
CA MET A 111 0.28 11.26 2.76
C MET A 111 0.50 10.39 3.98
N LEU A 112 0.00 9.18 3.92
CA LEU A 112 0.23 8.19 4.96
C LEU A 112 0.72 6.91 4.32
N THR A 113 1.81 6.35 4.84
CA THR A 113 2.34 5.08 4.36
C THR A 113 2.02 3.99 5.38
N LEU A 114 1.29 2.99 4.93
CA LEU A 114 1.00 1.79 5.72
C LEU A 114 1.96 0.69 5.28
N GLU A 115 2.49 -0.04 6.25
CA GLU A 115 3.40 -1.15 5.95
C GLU A 115 2.75 -2.46 6.35
N PHE A 116 2.75 -3.41 5.40
CA PHE A 116 2.18 -4.73 5.61
C PHE A 116 3.24 -5.78 5.41
N THR A 117 3.06 -6.91 6.06
CA THR A 117 3.99 -8.02 5.94
C THR A 117 3.25 -9.33 5.74
N ARG A 118 3.93 -10.24 5.08
CA ARG A 118 3.46 -11.60 4.92
C ARG A 118 4.66 -12.53 5.00
N ALA A 119 4.51 -13.61 5.77
CA ALA A 119 5.52 -14.65 5.84
C ALA A 119 5.28 -15.64 4.71
N PHE A 120 6.33 -15.90 3.93
CA PHE A 120 6.32 -16.96 2.91
C PHE A 120 7.17 -18.09 3.43
N LYS A 121 6.56 -19.25 3.65
CA LYS A 121 7.28 -20.44 4.03
C LYS A 121 7.76 -21.16 2.78
N GLY A 122 8.80 -21.98 2.94
CA GLY A 122 9.36 -22.67 1.78
C GLY A 122 8.33 -23.41 0.96
N CYS A 123 7.35 -24.03 1.61
CA CYS A 123 6.30 -24.77 0.91
C CYS A 123 5.35 -23.87 0.12
N ASP A 124 5.25 -22.59 0.47
CA ASP A 124 4.37 -21.65 -0.22
C ASP A 124 4.96 -21.22 -1.56
N LEU A 125 6.27 -21.35 -1.74
CA LEU A 125 6.94 -20.91 -2.95
C LEU A 125 6.69 -21.85 -4.12
N ASP A 126 6.23 -23.05 -3.86
CA ASP A 126 5.95 -24.05 -4.88
C ASP A 126 4.53 -23.99 -5.41
N GLY A 127 3.71 -23.17 -4.79
CA GLY A 127 2.30 -23.14 -5.15
C GLY A 127 1.82 -21.89 -5.84
#